data_c9f9d415b49a071d814b056bcf1a0940
#
_entry.id   c9f9d415b49a071d814b056bcf1a0940
#
_cell.length_a   1.000
_cell.length_b   1.000
_cell.length_c   1.000
_cell.angle_alpha   90.00
_cell.angle_beta   90.00
_cell.angle_gamma   90.00
#
_symmetry.space_group_name_H-M   'P 1'
#
loop_
_entity.id
_entity.type
_entity.pdbx_description
1 polymer ?
#
loop_
_entity_poly.entity_id
_entity_poly.type
_entity_poly.pdbx_seq_one_letter_code
_entity_poly.pdbx_strand_id
1 'polypeptide(L)'
;MSTVSFTPLASAPAHGEKPPKFFGADFKRWQQKMLFYLTTLNLSRFLKEDPPVFVDGDSDTQRRTAVDAWNHRDFLCRNYILNGLDDTLYSVYSSVKTAKELWDSLKKKYKTEDAGIKKFVVGKYLDFKMIDSKTVMSQVQEIQIILHDLLAEGMEINEPFQVASIIEKLPPM
;
A
#
# COMPACT_ATOMS: atom_id res chain seq x y z
N MET A 1 -46.22 21.29 29.22
CA MET A 1 -44.82 20.89 29.49
C MET A 1 -44.38 20.04 28.33
N SER A 2 -43.63 20.65 27.40
CA SER A 2 -43.14 19.95 26.19
C SER A 2 -41.76 19.43 26.48
N THR A 3 -41.60 18.10 26.47
CA THR A 3 -40.32 17.41 26.59
C THR A 3 -39.58 17.48 25.26
N VAL A 4 -38.48 18.22 25.25
CA VAL A 4 -37.54 18.26 24.11
C VAL A 4 -36.72 16.97 24.13
N SER A 5 -36.98 16.08 23.17
CA SER A 5 -36.16 14.91 22.93
C SER A 5 -34.83 15.35 22.31
N PHE A 6 -33.75 15.19 23.04
CA PHE A 6 -32.38 15.26 22.49
C PHE A 6 -32.08 14.01 21.70
N THR A 7 -31.96 14.13 20.39
CA THR A 7 -31.39 13.12 19.52
C THR A 7 -29.89 13.11 19.77
N PRO A 8 -29.25 11.97 20.12
CA PRO A 8 -27.80 11.94 20.27
C PRO A 8 -27.13 12.17 18.90
N LEU A 9 -26.18 13.10 18.87
CA LEU A 9 -25.35 13.38 17.74
C LEU A 9 -24.72 12.07 17.25
N ALA A 10 -24.82 11.82 15.94
CA ALA A 10 -24.19 10.68 15.29
C ALA A 10 -22.71 10.61 15.71
N SER A 11 -22.30 9.44 16.23
CA SER A 11 -20.92 9.13 16.57
C SER A 11 -20.04 9.43 15.37
N ALA A 12 -18.92 10.15 15.61
CA ALA A 12 -17.91 10.40 14.61
C ALA A 12 -17.52 9.09 13.92
N PRO A 13 -17.24 9.10 12.58
CA PRO A 13 -16.87 7.88 11.87
C PRO A 13 -15.68 7.26 12.57
N ALA A 14 -15.75 5.96 12.85
CA ALA A 14 -14.68 5.19 13.43
C ALA A 14 -13.40 5.48 12.63
N HIS A 15 -12.35 5.98 13.30
CA HIS A 15 -11.06 6.22 12.70
C HIS A 15 -10.62 4.91 12.04
N GLY A 16 -10.31 4.94 10.72
CA GLY A 16 -9.85 3.78 10.00
C GLY A 16 -8.69 3.13 10.75
N GLU A 17 -8.67 1.80 10.78
CA GLU A 17 -7.65 1.04 11.49
C GLU A 17 -6.25 1.43 10.99
N LYS A 18 -5.36 1.81 11.92
CA LYS A 18 -3.99 2.15 11.59
C LYS A 18 -3.29 0.92 11.01
N PRO A 19 -2.61 1.02 9.85
CA PRO A 19 -1.89 -0.11 9.27
C PRO A 19 -0.77 -0.59 10.20
N PRO A 20 -0.43 -1.89 10.17
CA PRO A 20 0.72 -2.41 10.91
C PRO A 20 2.01 -1.72 10.45
N LYS A 21 3.04 -1.73 11.32
CA LYS A 21 4.35 -1.19 10.97
C LYS A 21 4.94 -1.93 9.76
N PHE A 22 5.58 -1.17 8.89
CA PHE A 22 6.32 -1.68 7.74
C PHE A 22 7.75 -2.03 8.13
N PHE A 23 8.15 -3.27 7.88
CA PHE A 23 9.48 -3.82 8.21
C PHE A 23 10.34 -4.09 6.98
N GLY A 24 10.00 -3.52 5.82
CA GLY A 24 10.77 -3.69 4.59
C GLY A 24 10.28 -4.78 3.63
N ALA A 25 9.28 -5.57 3.99
CA ALA A 25 8.68 -6.60 3.13
C ALA A 25 7.21 -6.28 2.81
N ASP A 26 6.70 -6.77 1.68
CA ASP A 26 5.30 -6.56 1.25
C ASP A 26 4.90 -5.07 1.13
N PHE A 27 5.78 -4.26 0.59
CA PHE A 27 5.59 -2.81 0.49
C PHE A 27 4.26 -2.44 -0.17
N LYS A 28 3.87 -3.09 -1.26
CA LYS A 28 2.65 -2.81 -2.00
C LYS A 28 1.40 -2.95 -1.13
N ARG A 29 1.31 -4.02 -0.33
CA ARG A 29 0.20 -4.25 0.60
C ARG A 29 0.17 -3.20 1.71
N TRP A 30 1.33 -2.92 2.31
CA TRP A 30 1.44 -1.88 3.33
C TRP A 30 1.11 -0.50 2.76
N GLN A 31 1.62 -0.16 1.58
CA GLN A 31 1.36 1.09 0.89
C GLN A 31 -0.14 1.30 0.65
N GLN A 32 -0.85 0.26 0.21
CA GLN A 32 -2.30 0.32 0.00
C GLN A 32 -3.06 0.58 1.29
N LYS A 33 -2.73 -0.15 2.38
CA LYS A 33 -3.34 0.06 3.69
C LYS A 33 -3.08 1.47 4.23
N MET A 34 -1.85 1.96 4.10
CA MET A 34 -1.47 3.32 4.51
C MET A 34 -2.22 4.37 3.68
N LEU A 35 -2.36 4.18 2.37
CA LEU A 35 -3.14 5.08 1.52
C LEU A 35 -4.61 5.14 1.95
N PHE A 36 -5.26 4.00 2.24
CA PHE A 36 -6.62 3.99 2.78
C PHE A 36 -6.72 4.73 4.10
N TYR A 37 -5.80 4.49 5.01
CA TYR A 37 -5.76 5.19 6.30
C TYR A 37 -5.63 6.69 6.15
N LEU A 38 -4.68 7.17 5.33
CA LEU A 38 -4.50 8.59 5.04
C LEU A 38 -5.71 9.21 4.31
N THR A 39 -6.38 8.44 3.47
CA THR A 39 -7.61 8.89 2.79
C THR A 39 -8.75 9.08 3.79
N THR A 40 -8.92 8.18 4.74
CA THR A 40 -9.91 8.30 5.83
C THR A 40 -9.67 9.56 6.67
N LEU A 41 -8.40 9.95 6.84
CA LEU A 41 -8.01 11.17 7.57
C LEU A 41 -8.01 12.44 6.70
N ASN A 42 -8.44 12.36 5.43
CA ASN A 42 -8.38 13.47 4.44
C ASN A 42 -6.95 14.03 4.25
N LEU A 43 -5.93 13.15 4.31
CA LEU A 43 -4.52 13.52 4.17
C LEU A 43 -3.88 12.99 2.88
N SER A 44 -4.53 12.12 2.12
CA SER A 44 -3.96 11.48 0.93
C SER A 44 -3.56 12.44 -0.19
N ARG A 45 -4.18 13.63 -0.25
CA ARG A 45 -3.82 14.67 -1.24
C ARG A 45 -2.36 15.14 -1.08
N PHE A 46 -1.84 15.21 0.14
CA PHE A 46 -0.47 15.65 0.44
C PHE A 46 0.62 14.67 -0.04
N LEU A 47 0.22 13.48 -0.49
CA LEU A 47 1.12 12.54 -1.17
C LEU A 47 1.40 12.91 -2.65
N LYS A 48 0.63 13.85 -3.21
CA LYS A 48 0.67 14.19 -4.64
C LYS A 48 0.84 15.69 -4.88
N GLU A 49 0.23 16.52 -4.04
CA GLU A 49 0.20 17.97 -4.20
C GLU A 49 1.45 18.63 -3.65
N ASP A 50 1.88 19.68 -4.32
CA ASP A 50 2.92 20.58 -3.85
C ASP A 50 2.32 21.71 -3.00
N PRO A 51 3.14 22.46 -2.23
CA PRO A 51 2.66 23.63 -1.50
C PRO A 51 1.90 24.60 -2.40
N PRO A 52 0.89 25.32 -1.86
CA PRO A 52 0.12 26.25 -2.66
C PRO A 52 1.01 27.37 -3.21
N VAL A 53 0.89 27.62 -4.52
CA VAL A 53 1.52 28.73 -5.23
C VAL A 53 0.53 29.88 -5.29
N PHE A 54 0.94 31.09 -4.94
CA PHE A 54 0.11 32.27 -4.91
C PHE A 54 0.36 33.17 -6.13
N VAL A 55 -0.70 33.80 -6.63
CA VAL A 55 -0.63 34.78 -7.73
C VAL A 55 -0.58 36.20 -7.14
N ASP A 56 -0.03 37.14 -7.89
CA ASP A 56 -0.01 38.54 -7.48
C ASP A 56 -1.45 39.07 -7.31
N GLY A 57 -1.78 39.56 -6.11
CA GLY A 57 -3.11 40.07 -5.75
C GLY A 57 -3.71 39.52 -4.45
N ASP A 58 -3.25 38.38 -3.96
CA ASP A 58 -3.70 37.85 -2.66
C ASP A 58 -3.10 38.65 -1.50
N SER A 59 -3.87 38.86 -0.43
CA SER A 59 -3.34 39.54 0.76
C SER A 59 -2.28 38.67 1.46
N ASP A 60 -1.22 39.28 2.00
CA ASP A 60 -0.15 38.59 2.72
C ASP A 60 -0.66 37.72 3.86
N THR A 61 -1.72 38.16 4.52
CA THR A 61 -2.35 37.41 5.63
C THR A 61 -3.01 36.13 5.12
N GLN A 62 -3.73 36.18 4.00
CA GLN A 62 -4.36 34.99 3.39
C GLN A 62 -3.31 33.99 2.92
N ARG A 63 -2.23 34.49 2.31
CA ARG A 63 -1.10 33.65 1.85
C ARG A 63 -0.47 32.90 3.04
N ARG A 64 -0.15 33.61 4.13
CA ARG A 64 0.45 32.99 5.33
C ARG A 64 -0.49 31.93 5.92
N THR A 65 -1.76 32.26 6.12
CA THR A 65 -2.74 31.32 6.67
C THR A 65 -2.85 30.05 5.84
N ALA A 66 -2.88 30.17 4.50
CA ALA A 66 -2.98 29.03 3.61
C ALA A 66 -1.71 28.16 3.63
N VAL A 67 -0.51 28.79 3.67
CA VAL A 67 0.76 28.07 3.80
C VAL A 67 0.86 27.35 5.13
N ASP A 68 0.49 28.01 6.23
CA ASP A 68 0.54 27.41 7.57
C ASP A 68 -0.43 26.23 7.70
N ALA A 69 -1.63 26.36 7.15
CA ALA A 69 -2.61 25.27 7.12
C ALA A 69 -2.13 24.09 6.26
N TRP A 70 -1.48 24.35 5.12
CA TRP A 70 -0.90 23.32 4.27
C TRP A 70 0.25 22.61 4.97
N ASN A 71 1.22 23.38 5.55
CA ASN A 71 2.37 22.85 6.27
C ASN A 71 1.95 21.97 7.44
N HIS A 72 0.93 22.40 8.20
CA HIS A 72 0.42 21.61 9.32
C HIS A 72 -0.16 20.27 8.86
N ARG A 73 -0.93 20.26 7.76
CA ARG A 73 -1.52 19.04 7.20
C ARG A 73 -0.46 18.12 6.58
N ASP A 74 0.51 18.67 5.85
CA ASP A 74 1.65 17.92 5.33
C ASP A 74 2.45 17.26 6.46
N PHE A 75 2.74 18.03 7.55
CA PHE A 75 3.38 17.51 8.74
C PHE A 75 2.61 16.33 9.34
N LEU A 76 1.29 16.43 9.49
CA LEU A 76 0.46 15.33 9.98
C LEU A 76 0.55 14.11 9.07
N CYS A 77 0.40 14.30 7.76
CA CYS A 77 0.51 13.23 6.77
C CYS A 77 1.86 12.51 6.88
N ARG A 78 2.96 13.28 6.86
CA ARG A 78 4.32 12.77 7.02
C ARG A 78 4.50 12.00 8.32
N ASN A 79 4.00 12.53 9.43
CA ASN A 79 4.10 11.90 10.74
C ASN A 79 3.37 10.56 10.80
N TYR A 80 2.18 10.45 10.19
CA TYR A 80 1.45 9.18 10.11
C TYR A 80 2.21 8.13 9.29
N ILE A 81 2.85 8.54 8.18
CA ILE A 81 3.68 7.63 7.37
C ILE A 81 4.88 7.14 8.18
N LEU A 82 5.64 8.07 8.80
CA LEU A 82 6.80 7.74 9.63
C LEU A 82 6.46 6.80 10.77
N ASN A 83 5.36 7.06 11.49
CA ASN A 83 4.87 6.18 12.57
C ASN A 83 4.35 4.83 12.06
N GLY A 84 4.12 4.69 10.76
CA GLY A 84 3.80 3.43 10.10
C GLY A 84 5.04 2.62 9.70
N LEU A 85 6.25 3.15 9.90
CA LEU A 85 7.51 2.44 9.66
C LEU A 85 8.03 1.82 10.96
N ASP A 86 8.87 0.79 10.84
CA ASP A 86 9.63 0.30 11.98
C ASP A 86 10.70 1.33 12.41
N ASP A 87 11.32 1.14 13.55
CA ASP A 87 12.21 2.14 14.14
C ASP A 87 13.50 2.36 13.32
N THR A 88 13.97 1.33 12.61
CA THR A 88 15.13 1.43 11.71
C THR A 88 14.80 2.28 10.49
N LEU A 89 13.68 2.02 9.84
CA LEU A 89 13.22 2.79 8.69
C LEU A 89 12.80 4.19 9.09
N TYR A 90 12.17 4.35 10.26
CA TYR A 90 11.87 5.67 10.82
C TYR A 90 13.14 6.54 10.91
N SER A 91 14.22 5.98 11.46
CA SER A 91 15.50 6.71 11.61
C SER A 91 16.07 7.13 10.24
N VAL A 92 15.97 6.29 9.22
CA VAL A 92 16.45 6.57 7.86
C VAL A 92 15.66 7.71 7.20
N TYR A 93 14.33 7.70 7.36
CA TYR A 93 13.44 8.61 6.64
C TYR A 93 13.00 9.85 7.44
N SER A 94 13.33 9.94 8.71
CA SER A 94 12.91 11.04 9.61
C SER A 94 13.35 12.43 9.14
N SER A 95 14.46 12.53 8.40
CA SER A 95 15.00 13.78 7.87
C SER A 95 14.28 14.31 6.61
N VAL A 96 13.43 13.51 5.97
CA VAL A 96 12.69 13.92 4.77
C VAL A 96 11.66 15.00 5.12
N LYS A 97 11.59 16.07 4.32
CA LYS A 97 10.87 17.29 4.70
C LYS A 97 9.38 17.24 4.49
N THR A 98 8.89 16.64 3.40
CA THR A 98 7.47 16.61 3.04
C THR A 98 6.91 15.19 2.96
N ALA A 99 5.59 15.06 3.10
CA ALA A 99 4.92 13.77 2.97
C ALA A 99 5.07 13.19 1.56
N LYS A 100 5.03 14.04 0.53
CA LYS A 100 5.22 13.66 -0.89
C LYS A 100 6.63 13.08 -1.12
N GLU A 101 7.68 13.79 -0.70
CA GLU A 101 9.07 13.31 -0.83
C GLU A 101 9.28 11.98 -0.09
N LEU A 102 8.72 11.84 1.12
CA LEU A 102 8.79 10.61 1.90
C LEU A 102 8.13 9.45 1.17
N TRP A 103 6.91 9.68 0.67
CA TRP A 103 6.13 8.68 -0.06
C TRP A 103 6.83 8.22 -1.34
N ASP A 104 7.35 9.17 -2.11
CA ASP A 104 8.06 8.88 -3.37
C ASP A 104 9.41 8.19 -3.12
N SER A 105 10.12 8.54 -2.05
CA SER A 105 11.37 7.88 -1.65
C SER A 105 11.14 6.42 -1.27
N LEU A 106 10.08 6.13 -0.50
CA LEU A 106 9.67 4.76 -0.17
C LEU A 106 9.29 3.98 -1.42
N LYS A 107 8.45 4.56 -2.30
CA LYS A 107 8.07 3.93 -3.57
C LYS A 107 9.28 3.62 -4.44
N LYS A 108 10.21 4.56 -4.57
CA LYS A 108 11.42 4.38 -5.38
C LYS A 108 12.29 3.25 -4.85
N LYS A 109 12.51 3.19 -3.54
CA LYS A 109 13.33 2.14 -2.92
C LYS A 109 12.71 0.74 -3.09
N TYR A 110 11.44 0.60 -2.73
CA TYR A 110 10.77 -0.70 -2.67
C TYR A 110 10.14 -1.15 -3.99
N LYS A 111 10.09 -0.29 -5.02
CA LYS A 111 9.70 -0.67 -6.39
C LYS A 111 10.64 -1.72 -7.01
N THR A 112 11.91 -1.69 -6.67
CA THR A 112 12.92 -2.63 -7.19
C THR A 112 12.81 -3.98 -6.49
N GLU A 113 12.44 -3.99 -5.20
CA GLU A 113 12.19 -5.23 -4.44
C GLU A 113 10.94 -5.94 -4.99
N ASP A 114 9.92 -5.19 -5.37
CA ASP A 114 8.71 -5.68 -6.06
C ASP A 114 9.07 -6.42 -7.36
N ALA A 115 10.01 -5.91 -8.15
CA ALA A 115 10.49 -6.56 -9.37
C ALA A 115 11.26 -7.86 -9.08
N GLY A 116 12.01 -7.91 -7.98
CA GLY A 116 12.71 -9.11 -7.51
C GLY A 116 11.74 -10.20 -7.07
N ILE A 117 10.72 -9.84 -6.30
CA ILE A 117 9.66 -10.76 -5.86
C ILE A 117 8.90 -11.32 -7.07
N LYS A 118 8.52 -10.45 -8.03
CA LYS A 118 7.85 -10.87 -9.27
C LYS A 118 8.69 -11.88 -10.04
N LYS A 119 9.97 -11.60 -10.25
CA LYS A 119 10.89 -12.51 -10.92
C LYS A 119 10.98 -13.86 -10.20
N PHE A 120 11.06 -13.83 -8.86
CA PHE A 120 11.15 -15.04 -8.04
C PHE A 120 9.88 -15.90 -8.17
N VAL A 121 8.67 -15.28 -8.04
CA VAL A 121 7.40 -16.00 -8.11
C VAL A 121 7.18 -16.56 -9.52
N VAL A 122 7.50 -15.81 -10.57
CA VAL A 122 7.48 -16.30 -11.97
C VAL A 122 8.42 -17.47 -12.15
N GLY A 123 9.66 -17.38 -11.66
CA GLY A 123 10.61 -18.48 -11.71
C GLY A 123 10.08 -19.74 -11.03
N LYS A 124 9.53 -19.59 -9.81
CA LYS A 124 8.91 -20.68 -9.05
C LYS A 124 7.76 -21.33 -9.82
N TYR A 125 6.93 -20.55 -10.53
CA TYR A 125 5.85 -21.08 -11.37
C TYR A 125 6.36 -21.82 -12.60
N LEU A 126 7.35 -21.27 -13.30
CA LEU A 126 7.94 -21.87 -14.51
C LEU A 126 8.68 -23.16 -14.19
N ASP A 127 9.44 -23.18 -13.09
CA ASP A 127 10.26 -24.31 -12.68
C ASP A 127 9.47 -25.43 -11.97
N PHE A 128 8.22 -25.14 -11.57
CA PHE A 128 7.38 -26.13 -10.92
C PHE A 128 7.11 -27.32 -11.84
N LYS A 129 7.41 -28.52 -11.38
CA LYS A 129 7.11 -29.79 -12.04
C LYS A 129 6.54 -30.76 -11.02
N MET A 130 5.52 -31.50 -11.42
CA MET A 130 4.96 -32.56 -10.59
C MET A 130 5.88 -33.79 -10.57
N ILE A 131 5.90 -34.46 -9.44
CA ILE A 131 6.72 -35.65 -9.18
C ILE A 131 5.84 -36.81 -8.72
N ASP A 132 6.23 -38.05 -9.06
CA ASP A 132 5.45 -39.25 -8.75
C ASP A 132 5.36 -39.58 -7.26
N SER A 133 6.28 -39.06 -6.45
CA SER A 133 6.32 -39.31 -4.99
C SER A 133 5.25 -38.57 -4.19
N LYS A 134 4.52 -37.62 -4.81
CA LYS A 134 3.43 -36.85 -4.18
C LYS A 134 2.12 -37.11 -4.93
N THR A 135 0.99 -36.98 -4.22
CA THR A 135 -0.32 -37.04 -4.88
C THR A 135 -0.52 -35.88 -5.83
N VAL A 136 -1.16 -36.10 -6.96
CA VAL A 136 -1.49 -35.03 -7.93
C VAL A 136 -2.28 -33.91 -7.24
N MET A 137 -3.22 -34.25 -6.36
CA MET A 137 -4.05 -33.27 -5.65
C MET A 137 -3.22 -32.33 -4.77
N SER A 138 -2.24 -32.85 -4.03
CA SER A 138 -1.38 -31.99 -3.19
C SER A 138 -0.52 -31.05 -4.04
N GLN A 139 -0.07 -31.52 -5.20
CA GLN A 139 0.74 -30.73 -6.12
C GLN A 139 -0.09 -29.68 -6.89
N VAL A 140 -1.35 -29.98 -7.17
CA VAL A 140 -2.30 -28.98 -7.69
C VAL A 140 -2.52 -27.87 -6.66
N GLN A 141 -2.64 -28.20 -5.37
CA GLN A 141 -2.73 -27.18 -4.31
C GLN A 141 -1.46 -26.33 -4.21
N GLU A 142 -0.28 -26.93 -4.33
CA GLU A 142 1.00 -26.18 -4.35
C GLU A 142 1.04 -25.17 -5.52
N ILE A 143 0.66 -25.57 -6.73
CA ILE A 143 0.64 -24.65 -7.88
C ILE A 143 -0.44 -23.58 -7.75
N GLN A 144 -1.58 -23.87 -7.13
CA GLN A 144 -2.61 -22.87 -6.86
C GLN A 144 -2.12 -21.78 -5.89
N ILE A 145 -1.30 -22.13 -4.90
CA ILE A 145 -0.66 -21.14 -4.01
C ILE A 145 0.26 -20.22 -4.83
N ILE A 146 1.07 -20.79 -5.73
CA ILE A 146 1.97 -20.00 -6.60
C ILE A 146 1.15 -19.07 -7.53
N LEU A 147 0.02 -19.54 -8.05
CA LEU A 147 -0.89 -18.72 -8.86
C LEU A 147 -1.50 -17.57 -8.06
N HIS A 148 -1.86 -17.80 -6.79
CA HIS A 148 -2.31 -16.73 -5.88
C HIS A 148 -1.19 -15.71 -5.60
N ASP A 149 0.05 -16.17 -5.44
CA ASP A 149 1.21 -15.27 -5.27
C ASP A 149 1.41 -14.39 -6.53
N LEU A 150 1.28 -14.97 -7.75
CA LEU A 150 1.32 -14.22 -9.01
C LEU A 150 0.21 -13.17 -9.09
N LEU A 151 -1.01 -13.55 -8.73
CA LEU A 151 -2.15 -12.64 -8.72
C LEU A 151 -1.96 -11.50 -7.71
N ALA A 152 -1.43 -11.80 -6.52
CA ALA A 152 -1.13 -10.81 -5.48
C ALA A 152 -0.10 -9.76 -5.96
N GLU A 153 0.83 -10.19 -6.84
CA GLU A 153 1.80 -9.31 -7.50
C GLU A 153 1.24 -8.58 -8.74
N GLY A 154 -0.07 -8.71 -9.01
CA GLY A 154 -0.76 -8.07 -10.13
C GLY A 154 -0.46 -8.71 -11.49
N MET A 155 -0.05 -9.97 -11.49
CA MET A 155 0.13 -10.78 -12.71
C MET A 155 -1.08 -11.71 -12.87
N GLU A 156 -2.05 -11.27 -13.66
CA GLU A 156 -3.26 -12.05 -13.94
C GLU A 156 -2.95 -13.10 -15.00
N ILE A 157 -3.24 -14.36 -14.68
CA ILE A 157 -3.17 -15.48 -15.59
C ILE A 157 -4.60 -15.97 -15.83
N ASN A 158 -5.03 -15.99 -17.09
CA ASN A 158 -6.36 -16.44 -17.43
C ASN A 158 -6.57 -17.94 -17.16
N GLU A 159 -7.80 -18.34 -16.92
CA GLU A 159 -8.15 -19.72 -16.55
C GLU A 159 -7.72 -20.76 -17.60
N PRO A 160 -7.91 -20.56 -18.95
CA PRO A 160 -7.43 -21.49 -19.93
C PRO A 160 -5.92 -21.75 -19.86
N PHE A 161 -5.11 -20.72 -19.60
CA PHE A 161 -3.67 -20.86 -19.44
C PHE A 161 -3.32 -21.62 -18.16
N GLN A 162 -4.04 -21.36 -17.05
CA GLN A 162 -3.84 -22.09 -15.79
C GLN A 162 -4.07 -23.58 -15.98
N VAL A 163 -5.19 -23.96 -16.62
CA VAL A 163 -5.53 -25.37 -16.89
C VAL A 163 -4.47 -26.02 -17.79
N ALA A 164 -4.12 -25.38 -18.90
CA ALA A 164 -3.13 -25.91 -19.84
C ALA A 164 -1.76 -26.10 -19.17
N SER A 165 -1.34 -25.14 -18.32
CA SER A 165 -0.06 -25.20 -17.62
C SER A 165 -0.04 -26.28 -16.52
N ILE A 166 -1.15 -26.55 -15.85
CA ILE A 166 -1.25 -27.66 -14.89
C ILE A 166 -1.12 -29.00 -15.62
N ILE A 167 -1.78 -29.15 -16.78
CA ILE A 167 -1.68 -30.37 -17.59
C ILE A 167 -0.24 -30.61 -18.06
N GLU A 168 0.46 -29.57 -18.53
CA GLU A 168 1.86 -29.63 -18.99
C GLU A 168 2.84 -30.00 -17.85
N LYS A 169 2.49 -29.70 -16.61
CA LYS A 169 3.29 -29.98 -15.42
C LYS A 169 3.05 -31.35 -14.80
N LEU A 170 2.11 -32.14 -15.35
CA LEU A 170 1.88 -33.54 -14.90
C LEU A 170 3.13 -34.39 -15.13
N PRO A 171 3.37 -35.44 -14.31
CA PRO A 171 4.46 -36.36 -14.53
C PRO A 171 4.33 -37.04 -15.90
N PRO A 172 5.40 -37.32 -16.61
CA PRO A 172 5.35 -38.10 -17.83
C PRO A 172 4.80 -39.51 -17.51
N MET A 173 3.85 -39.96 -18.33
CA MET A 173 3.31 -41.33 -18.24
C MET A 173 4.36 -42.36 -18.65
#